data_be1ea659844af2f48cb743837712c9b3
#
_entry.id   be1ea659844af2f48cb743837712c9b3
#
_cell.length_a   1.000
_cell.length_b   1.000
_cell.length_c   1.000
_cell.angle_alpha   90.00
_cell.angle_beta   90.00
_cell.angle_gamma   90.00
#
_symmetry.space_group_name_H-M   'P 1'
#
loop_
_entity.id
_entity.type
_entity.pdbx_description
1 polymer ?
#
loop_
_entity_poly.entity_id
_entity_poly.type
_entity_poly.pdbx_seq_one_letter_code
_entity_poly.pdbx_strand_id
1 'polypeptide(L)'
;MKKNRCFIALVVFVAFSWILFGGGALGPAKTDAAEPLKAAFIYVGPIGDLGWSWEHDTGRKMLEKEFGDKVKTTYIESVPEGPDAARVIRQYAMQGYKVIFATSFGYMDPMLEVARDFPKVYFEHCSGFKTAPNMSTYFGRMYQPRYLSGIVAGKMTKTNIVGYVAAFPIPEVIRGINAFALGVRSVNPNAQVRVVWTNTWFDPVKEREAAVALLDAGADMISQHQDTTEPQKAAKERGLMSIGYDSDMRAFVGDSVLVSPVWNWGSYYVSTVKAIMDGTWKTHQYWGGLKDGIVKLSDFSPKVPQDVKDLVAAKQKEMLNGTWDVFHGPIKDQSGKEVVPTGGKMSDADMLNMSYFVEGVIGKAGK
;
A
#
# COMPACT_ATOMS: atom_id res chain seq x y z
N MET A 1 -68.24 -80.83 -36.51
CA MET A 1 -67.77 -81.93 -37.41
C MET A 1 -66.51 -81.52 -38.13
N LYS A 2 -65.51 -82.42 -38.11
CA LYS A 2 -64.29 -82.48 -38.94
C LYS A 2 -63.30 -81.27 -38.76
N LYS A 3 -62.27 -81.40 -38.01
CA LYS A 3 -60.90 -81.97 -38.28
C LYS A 3 -60.28 -81.41 -39.56
N ASN A 4 -59.20 -80.67 -39.48
CA ASN A 4 -57.98 -81.07 -40.13
C ASN A 4 -56.73 -80.31 -39.54
N ARG A 5 -55.76 -81.12 -39.22
CA ARG A 5 -54.43 -80.79 -38.76
C ARG A 5 -53.58 -80.46 -40.04
N CYS A 6 -52.74 -79.47 -40.04
CA CYS A 6 -51.61 -79.40 -40.89
C CYS A 6 -50.39 -78.92 -40.07
N PHE A 7 -49.41 -79.79 -40.14
CA PHE A 7 -48.03 -79.60 -39.60
C PHE A 7 -47.29 -78.67 -40.58
N ILE A 8 -46.66 -77.66 -40.12
CA ILE A 8 -45.63 -76.96 -40.87
C ILE A 8 -44.40 -76.78 -39.97
N ALA A 9 -43.27 -77.20 -40.56
CA ALA A 9 -41.95 -77.34 -39.98
C ALA A 9 -41.31 -75.98 -39.56
N LEU A 10 -40.65 -76.06 -38.46
CA LEU A 10 -39.84 -74.98 -37.91
C LEU A 10 -38.50 -74.94 -38.67
N VAL A 11 -38.24 -73.87 -39.42
CA VAL A 11 -36.92 -73.59 -39.99
C VAL A 11 -36.29 -72.54 -39.12
N VAL A 12 -35.25 -72.91 -38.36
CA VAL A 12 -34.47 -72.00 -37.55
C VAL A 12 -33.44 -71.31 -38.44
N PHE A 13 -33.61 -70.01 -38.71
CA PHE A 13 -32.58 -69.16 -39.26
C PHE A 13 -31.76 -68.54 -38.11
N VAL A 14 -30.54 -68.96 -37.97
CA VAL A 14 -29.56 -68.32 -37.10
C VAL A 14 -29.00 -67.13 -37.88
N ALA A 15 -29.44 -65.91 -37.54
CA ALA A 15 -28.86 -64.71 -38.04
C ALA A 15 -27.71 -64.29 -37.10
N PHE A 16 -26.48 -64.41 -37.59
CA PHE A 16 -25.28 -63.89 -36.95
C PHE A 16 -25.27 -62.36 -37.12
N SER A 17 -25.70 -61.62 -36.10
CA SER A 17 -25.58 -60.18 -36.03
C SER A 17 -24.13 -59.79 -35.61
N TRP A 18 -23.39 -59.26 -36.56
CA TRP A 18 -22.12 -58.57 -36.29
C TRP A 18 -22.40 -57.25 -35.60
N ILE A 19 -22.16 -57.20 -34.31
CA ILE A 19 -22.13 -55.93 -33.57
C ILE A 19 -20.78 -55.28 -33.86
N LEU A 20 -20.79 -54.30 -34.77
CA LEU A 20 -19.69 -53.35 -34.94
C LEU A 20 -19.57 -52.50 -33.67
N PHE A 21 -18.59 -52.82 -32.82
CA PHE A 21 -18.10 -51.90 -31.80
C PHE A 21 -17.45 -50.72 -32.50
N GLY A 22 -18.26 -49.66 -32.75
CA GLY A 22 -17.74 -48.34 -33.07
C GLY A 22 -17.02 -47.79 -31.86
N GLY A 23 -15.67 -47.96 -31.84
CA GLY A 23 -14.81 -47.28 -30.90
C GLY A 23 -14.85 -45.77 -31.17
N GLY A 24 -15.80 -45.08 -30.57
CA GLY A 24 -15.73 -43.62 -30.44
C GLY A 24 -14.52 -43.26 -29.58
N ALA A 25 -13.44 -42.82 -30.23
CA ALA A 25 -12.35 -42.17 -29.53
C ALA A 25 -12.95 -40.97 -28.80
N LEU A 26 -13.07 -41.09 -27.48
CA LEU A 26 -13.28 -39.95 -26.58
C LEU A 26 -12.03 -39.06 -26.77
N GLY A 27 -12.18 -38.03 -27.61
CA GLY A 27 -11.18 -36.95 -27.68
C GLY A 27 -10.96 -36.40 -26.28
N PRO A 28 -9.73 -35.93 -25.96
CA PRO A 28 -9.47 -35.36 -24.64
C PRO A 28 -10.53 -34.30 -24.40
N ALA A 29 -11.25 -34.44 -23.27
CA ALA A 29 -12.17 -33.42 -22.81
C ALA A 29 -11.36 -32.11 -22.76
N LYS A 30 -11.77 -31.11 -23.52
CA LYS A 30 -11.25 -29.77 -23.35
C LYS A 30 -11.59 -29.41 -21.89
N THR A 31 -10.60 -29.40 -21.04
CA THR A 31 -10.70 -28.75 -19.75
C THR A 31 -10.92 -27.27 -20.08
N ASP A 32 -12.16 -26.80 -19.96
CA ASP A 32 -12.43 -25.37 -20.00
C ASP A 32 -11.53 -24.75 -18.92
N ALA A 33 -10.53 -24.01 -19.37
CA ALA A 33 -9.68 -23.27 -18.46
C ALA A 33 -10.60 -22.34 -17.66
N ALA A 34 -10.57 -22.46 -16.34
CA ALA A 34 -11.39 -21.60 -15.46
C ALA A 34 -11.18 -20.15 -15.86
N GLU A 35 -12.26 -19.37 -15.95
CA GLU A 35 -12.15 -17.95 -16.27
C GLU A 35 -11.20 -17.25 -15.27
N PRO A 36 -10.30 -16.37 -15.77
CA PRO A 36 -9.36 -15.68 -14.90
C PRO A 36 -10.09 -14.80 -13.89
N LEU A 37 -9.58 -14.76 -12.65
CA LEU A 37 -10.04 -13.84 -11.64
C LEU A 37 -9.77 -12.40 -12.12
N LYS A 38 -10.81 -11.55 -12.10
CA LYS A 38 -10.69 -10.14 -12.46
C LYS A 38 -10.46 -9.30 -11.21
N ALA A 39 -9.37 -8.52 -11.19
CA ALA A 39 -9.03 -7.57 -10.14
C ALA A 39 -8.99 -6.15 -10.69
N ALA A 40 -9.64 -5.19 -10.02
CA ALA A 40 -9.61 -3.77 -10.39
C ALA A 40 -8.87 -2.95 -9.35
N PHE A 41 -8.14 -1.94 -9.81
CA PHE A 41 -7.38 -1.01 -8.97
C PHE A 41 -7.83 0.42 -9.26
N ILE A 42 -8.08 1.21 -8.20
CA ILE A 42 -8.56 2.58 -8.31
C ILE A 42 -7.55 3.49 -7.61
N TYR A 43 -6.86 4.33 -8.39
CA TYR A 43 -5.80 5.21 -7.93
C TYR A 43 -6.27 6.66 -7.82
N VAL A 44 -5.81 7.36 -6.79
CA VAL A 44 -6.14 8.77 -6.54
C VAL A 44 -5.33 9.73 -7.41
N GLY A 45 -4.13 9.34 -7.79
CA GLY A 45 -3.23 10.06 -8.67
C GLY A 45 -2.88 9.28 -9.94
N PRO A 46 -2.10 9.86 -10.84
CA PRO A 46 -1.58 9.17 -12.02
C PRO A 46 -0.49 8.17 -11.64
N ILE A 47 -0.37 7.06 -12.35
CA ILE A 47 0.72 6.08 -12.15
C ILE A 47 2.11 6.64 -12.49
N GLY A 48 2.18 7.84 -13.07
CA GLY A 48 3.42 8.57 -13.35
C GLY A 48 3.87 9.51 -12.24
N ASP A 49 3.23 9.47 -11.04
CA ASP A 49 3.60 10.30 -9.89
C ASP A 49 4.99 9.94 -9.31
N LEU A 50 5.48 8.73 -9.60
CA LEU A 50 6.73 8.13 -9.10
C LEU A 50 6.73 7.90 -7.57
N GLY A 51 5.57 8.00 -6.94
CA GLY A 51 5.33 7.83 -5.51
C GLY A 51 4.20 6.84 -5.22
N TRP A 52 3.08 7.34 -4.66
CA TRP A 52 1.98 6.53 -4.15
C TRP A 52 1.33 5.64 -5.22
N SER A 53 0.78 6.24 -6.29
CA SER A 53 0.10 5.49 -7.35
C SER A 53 1.06 4.62 -8.15
N TRP A 54 2.31 5.06 -8.34
CA TRP A 54 3.39 4.27 -8.93
C TRP A 54 3.64 2.97 -8.16
N GLU A 55 3.77 3.04 -6.81
CA GLU A 55 4.02 1.84 -6.00
C GLU A 55 2.82 0.89 -5.94
N HIS A 56 1.60 1.42 -5.95
CA HIS A 56 0.41 0.60 -6.07
C HIS A 56 0.35 -0.14 -7.42
N ASP A 57 0.68 0.55 -8.53
CA ASP A 57 0.73 -0.08 -9.86
C ASP A 57 1.90 -1.06 -9.99
N THR A 58 3.02 -0.80 -9.35
CA THR A 58 4.13 -1.76 -9.21
C THR A 58 3.66 -3.02 -8.50
N GLY A 59 2.90 -2.89 -7.43
CA GLY A 59 2.25 -4.00 -6.73
C GLY A 59 1.26 -4.77 -7.60
N ARG A 60 0.44 -4.06 -8.39
CA ARG A 60 -0.48 -4.68 -9.36
C ARG A 60 0.27 -5.50 -10.41
N LYS A 61 1.38 -4.97 -10.95
CA LYS A 61 2.24 -5.71 -11.91
C LYS A 61 2.89 -6.94 -11.28
N MET A 62 3.25 -6.89 -9.99
CA MET A 62 3.71 -8.08 -9.28
C MET A 62 2.62 -9.16 -9.20
N LEU A 63 1.37 -8.77 -8.96
CA LEU A 63 0.22 -9.66 -8.96
C LEU A 63 0.05 -10.35 -10.33
N GLU A 64 0.12 -9.60 -11.44
CA GLU A 64 0.06 -10.15 -12.80
C GLU A 64 1.21 -11.14 -13.06
N LYS A 65 2.42 -10.79 -12.63
CA LYS A 65 3.59 -11.64 -12.79
C LYS A 65 3.47 -12.97 -12.02
N GLU A 66 2.91 -12.92 -10.80
CA GLU A 66 2.77 -14.10 -9.93
C GLU A 66 1.73 -15.09 -10.48
N PHE A 67 0.59 -14.61 -10.94
CA PHE A 67 -0.52 -15.47 -11.32
C PHE A 67 -0.66 -15.71 -12.84
N GLY A 68 0.00 -14.92 -13.66
CA GLY A 68 -0.07 -15.02 -15.13
C GLY A 68 -1.52 -15.00 -15.62
N ASP A 69 -1.87 -15.95 -16.48
CA ASP A 69 -3.21 -16.02 -17.10
C ASP A 69 -4.36 -16.32 -16.12
N LYS A 70 -4.07 -16.67 -14.86
CA LYS A 70 -5.09 -16.95 -13.85
C LYS A 70 -5.74 -15.70 -13.28
N VAL A 71 -5.08 -14.54 -13.41
CA VAL A 71 -5.56 -13.25 -12.89
C VAL A 71 -5.43 -12.19 -13.97
N LYS A 72 -6.50 -11.46 -14.21
CA LYS A 72 -6.51 -10.29 -15.10
C LYS A 72 -6.74 -9.04 -14.27
N THR A 73 -5.83 -8.08 -14.38
CA THR A 73 -5.98 -6.81 -13.69
C THR A 73 -6.39 -5.70 -14.65
N THR A 74 -7.05 -4.69 -14.10
CA THR A 74 -7.26 -3.38 -14.72
C THR A 74 -7.05 -2.30 -13.68
N TYR A 75 -6.84 -1.08 -14.13
CA TYR A 75 -6.78 0.08 -13.24
C TYR A 75 -7.46 1.30 -13.87
N ILE A 76 -7.77 2.24 -13.02
CA ILE A 76 -8.16 3.60 -13.38
C ILE A 76 -7.42 4.55 -12.45
N GLU A 77 -6.87 5.62 -13.01
CA GLU A 77 -6.07 6.61 -12.30
C GLU A 77 -6.79 7.95 -12.19
N SER A 78 -6.30 8.80 -11.27
CA SER A 78 -6.81 10.17 -11.06
C SER A 78 -8.30 10.22 -10.77
N VAL A 79 -8.81 9.26 -9.98
CA VAL A 79 -10.21 9.24 -9.54
C VAL A 79 -10.35 10.17 -8.33
N PRO A 80 -11.20 11.21 -8.39
CA PRO A 80 -11.45 12.06 -7.23
C PRO A 80 -12.08 11.27 -6.07
N GLU A 81 -11.72 11.64 -4.84
CA GLU A 81 -12.39 11.12 -3.65
C GLU A 81 -13.86 11.55 -3.58
N GLY A 82 -14.69 10.78 -2.89
CA GLY A 82 -16.12 11.06 -2.74
C GLY A 82 -17.02 10.38 -3.77
N PRO A 83 -18.05 11.05 -4.33
CA PRO A 83 -19.08 10.41 -5.18
C PRO A 83 -18.54 9.77 -6.46
N ASP A 84 -17.49 10.32 -7.06
CA ASP A 84 -16.85 9.75 -8.24
C ASP A 84 -16.20 8.39 -7.93
N ALA A 85 -15.58 8.26 -6.77
CA ALA A 85 -15.04 6.98 -6.32
C ALA A 85 -16.15 5.93 -6.17
N ALA A 86 -17.28 6.26 -5.55
CA ALA A 86 -18.42 5.35 -5.42
C ALA A 86 -18.94 4.87 -6.79
N ARG A 87 -19.04 5.80 -7.76
CA ARG A 87 -19.47 5.51 -9.13
C ARG A 87 -18.52 4.53 -9.82
N VAL A 88 -17.22 4.76 -9.73
CA VAL A 88 -16.19 3.91 -10.36
C VAL A 88 -16.13 2.53 -9.69
N ILE A 89 -16.15 2.46 -8.35
CA ILE A 89 -16.18 1.20 -7.60
C ILE A 89 -17.39 0.36 -8.01
N ARG A 90 -18.58 0.98 -8.05
CA ARG A 90 -19.84 0.34 -8.47
C ARG A 90 -19.78 -0.18 -9.91
N GLN A 91 -19.18 0.59 -10.81
CA GLN A 91 -19.03 0.19 -12.21
C GLN A 91 -18.20 -1.09 -12.33
N TYR A 92 -17.07 -1.21 -11.65
CA TYR A 92 -16.26 -2.43 -11.66
C TYR A 92 -16.97 -3.62 -11.01
N ALA A 93 -17.71 -3.40 -9.92
CA ALA A 93 -18.51 -4.45 -9.30
C ALA A 93 -19.59 -4.99 -10.27
N MET A 94 -20.28 -4.11 -11.01
CA MET A 94 -21.27 -4.46 -12.03
C MET A 94 -20.66 -5.19 -13.24
N GLN A 95 -19.39 -4.89 -13.59
CA GLN A 95 -18.65 -5.56 -14.68
C GLN A 95 -18.10 -6.94 -14.29
N GLY A 96 -18.42 -7.42 -13.08
CA GLY A 96 -18.05 -8.75 -12.62
C GLY A 96 -16.60 -8.88 -12.15
N TYR A 97 -15.96 -7.78 -11.74
CA TYR A 97 -14.67 -7.86 -11.05
C TYR A 97 -14.85 -8.54 -9.70
N LYS A 98 -13.98 -9.50 -9.41
CA LYS A 98 -14.08 -10.32 -8.21
C LYS A 98 -13.50 -9.64 -6.97
N VAL A 99 -12.48 -8.82 -7.16
CA VAL A 99 -11.85 -8.01 -6.11
C VAL A 99 -11.56 -6.60 -6.63
N ILE A 100 -11.79 -5.60 -5.79
CA ILE A 100 -11.57 -4.19 -6.09
C ILE A 100 -10.69 -3.59 -4.99
N PHE A 101 -9.51 -3.10 -5.37
CA PHE A 101 -8.58 -2.38 -4.51
C PHE A 101 -8.78 -0.88 -4.72
N ALA A 102 -9.06 -0.13 -3.66
CA ALA A 102 -9.16 1.32 -3.70
C ALA A 102 -8.10 1.95 -2.79
N THR A 103 -7.26 2.80 -3.35
CA THR A 103 -5.96 3.16 -2.79
C THR A 103 -5.89 4.61 -2.29
N SER A 104 -6.95 5.10 -1.67
CA SER A 104 -6.95 6.40 -0.99
C SER A 104 -7.83 6.41 0.23
N PHE A 105 -7.44 7.20 1.25
CA PHE A 105 -8.19 7.32 2.50
C PHE A 105 -9.64 7.74 2.27
N GLY A 106 -9.89 8.72 1.39
CA GLY A 106 -11.23 9.23 1.10
C GLY A 106 -12.12 8.29 0.30
N TYR A 107 -11.61 7.13 -0.13
CA TYR A 107 -12.44 6.08 -0.75
C TYR A 107 -13.17 5.18 0.24
N MET A 108 -12.93 5.34 1.56
CA MET A 108 -13.46 4.47 2.61
C MET A 108 -14.99 4.40 2.62
N ASP A 109 -15.65 5.54 2.74
CA ASP A 109 -17.12 5.59 2.77
C ASP A 109 -17.77 5.26 1.42
N PRO A 110 -17.27 5.76 0.28
CA PRO A 110 -17.68 5.31 -1.05
C PRO A 110 -17.61 3.80 -1.24
N MET A 111 -16.51 3.16 -0.82
CA MET A 111 -16.35 1.70 -0.95
C MET A 111 -17.28 0.95 -0.02
N LEU A 112 -17.43 1.39 1.23
CA LEU A 112 -18.34 0.78 2.20
C LEU A 112 -19.81 0.80 1.75
N GLU A 113 -20.24 1.90 1.11
CA GLU A 113 -21.57 2.01 0.50
C GLU A 113 -21.76 0.93 -0.57
N VAL A 114 -20.85 0.86 -1.53
CA VAL A 114 -20.94 -0.09 -2.65
C VAL A 114 -20.81 -1.54 -2.18
N ALA A 115 -19.98 -1.83 -1.19
CA ALA A 115 -19.77 -3.18 -0.68
C ALA A 115 -21.07 -3.83 -0.17
N ARG A 116 -22.00 -3.05 0.37
CA ARG A 116 -23.32 -3.52 0.84
C ARG A 116 -24.18 -4.03 -0.31
N ASP A 117 -24.06 -3.43 -1.49
CA ASP A 117 -24.88 -3.77 -2.65
C ASP A 117 -24.33 -4.98 -3.42
N PHE A 118 -23.05 -5.31 -3.24
CA PHE A 118 -22.34 -6.37 -3.97
C PHE A 118 -21.68 -7.41 -3.04
N PRO A 119 -22.47 -8.21 -2.30
CA PRO A 119 -21.96 -9.12 -1.26
C PRO A 119 -21.07 -10.25 -1.78
N LYS A 120 -21.01 -10.48 -3.10
CA LYS A 120 -20.14 -11.50 -3.75
C LYS A 120 -18.82 -10.94 -4.30
N VAL A 121 -18.60 -9.63 -4.18
CA VAL A 121 -17.37 -8.94 -4.57
C VAL A 121 -16.56 -8.67 -3.31
N TYR A 122 -15.25 -8.84 -3.39
CA TYR A 122 -14.32 -8.50 -2.32
C TYR A 122 -13.81 -7.08 -2.50
N PHE A 123 -13.77 -6.33 -1.43
CA PHE A 123 -13.34 -4.94 -1.41
C PHE A 123 -12.15 -4.77 -0.47
N GLU A 124 -11.09 -4.16 -0.97
CA GLU A 124 -9.84 -3.94 -0.27
C GLU A 124 -9.53 -2.45 -0.23
N HIS A 125 -9.69 -1.85 0.94
CA HIS A 125 -9.50 -0.42 1.13
C HIS A 125 -8.16 -0.09 1.77
N CYS A 126 -7.34 0.71 1.10
CA CYS A 126 -6.06 1.18 1.63
C CYS A 126 -6.24 2.35 2.59
N SER A 127 -5.53 2.30 3.70
CA SER A 127 -5.41 3.31 4.77
C SER A 127 -6.66 3.59 5.61
N GLY A 128 -7.83 2.97 5.32
CA GLY A 128 -9.04 3.14 6.11
C GLY A 128 -9.11 2.25 7.36
N PHE A 129 -10.25 2.35 8.07
CA PHE A 129 -10.52 1.58 9.30
C PHE A 129 -11.93 0.96 9.34
N LYS A 130 -12.81 1.27 8.38
CA LYS A 130 -14.15 0.69 8.31
C LYS A 130 -14.13 -0.60 7.50
N THR A 131 -14.81 -1.63 8.01
CA THR A 131 -14.93 -2.94 7.38
C THR A 131 -16.37 -3.35 7.18
N ALA A 132 -16.60 -4.35 6.31
CA ALA A 132 -17.86 -5.05 6.11
C ALA A 132 -17.59 -6.55 5.92
N PRO A 133 -18.58 -7.43 5.90
CA PRO A 133 -18.35 -8.87 5.71
C PRO A 133 -17.53 -9.23 4.45
N ASN A 134 -17.56 -8.37 3.42
CA ASN A 134 -16.83 -8.50 2.17
C ASN A 134 -15.88 -7.33 1.89
N MET A 135 -15.58 -6.51 2.90
CA MET A 135 -14.64 -5.40 2.80
C MET A 135 -13.61 -5.45 3.93
N SER A 136 -12.33 -5.51 3.55
CA SER A 136 -11.17 -5.39 4.43
C SER A 136 -10.51 -4.03 4.31
N THR A 137 -9.65 -3.73 5.27
CA THR A 137 -8.71 -2.61 5.18
C THR A 137 -7.29 -3.10 5.28
N TYR A 138 -6.37 -2.42 4.59
CA TYR A 138 -4.94 -2.73 4.65
C TYR A 138 -4.12 -1.45 4.68
N PHE A 139 -3.03 -1.50 5.45
CA PHE A 139 -2.04 -0.45 5.52
C PHE A 139 -0.71 -0.97 6.08
N GLY A 140 0.34 -0.14 6.02
CA GLY A 140 1.63 -0.47 6.62
C GLY A 140 1.97 0.43 7.81
N ARG A 141 2.77 -0.09 8.74
CA ARG A 141 3.39 0.66 9.84
C ARG A 141 4.55 1.51 9.29
N MET A 142 4.23 2.39 8.32
CA MET A 142 5.19 3.27 7.64
C MET A 142 5.96 4.17 8.62
N TYR A 143 5.41 4.40 9.80
CA TYR A 143 6.10 5.13 10.87
C TYR A 143 7.44 4.48 11.26
N GLN A 144 7.60 3.17 11.08
CA GLN A 144 8.86 2.46 11.36
C GLN A 144 9.99 2.90 10.43
N PRO A 145 9.90 2.75 9.09
CA PRO A 145 10.93 3.26 8.19
C PRO A 145 11.02 4.80 8.17
N ARG A 146 9.94 5.54 8.52
CA ARG A 146 10.01 6.99 8.73
C ARG A 146 10.97 7.36 9.86
N TYR A 147 10.90 6.69 11.00
CA TYR A 147 11.85 6.90 12.10
C TYR A 147 13.29 6.61 11.66
N LEU A 148 13.51 5.50 10.95
CA LEU A 148 14.84 5.12 10.46
C LEU A 148 15.39 6.15 9.47
N SER A 149 14.59 6.67 8.57
CA SER A 149 14.98 7.76 7.67
C SER A 149 15.21 9.08 8.42
N GLY A 150 14.50 9.30 9.52
CA GLY A 150 14.72 10.41 10.43
C GLY A 150 16.12 10.38 11.08
N ILE A 151 16.63 9.20 11.45
CA ILE A 151 18.02 9.04 11.93
C ILE A 151 19.01 9.55 10.87
N VAL A 152 18.82 9.18 9.59
CA VAL A 152 19.67 9.66 8.50
C VAL A 152 19.60 11.18 8.41
N ALA A 153 18.40 11.75 8.40
CA ALA A 153 18.22 13.20 8.32
C ALA A 153 18.88 13.93 9.50
N GLY A 154 18.70 13.43 10.73
CA GLY A 154 19.29 14.03 11.92
C GLY A 154 20.82 14.01 11.96
N LYS A 155 21.43 12.96 11.39
CA LYS A 155 22.89 12.86 11.25
C LYS A 155 23.45 13.72 10.13
N MET A 156 22.67 13.98 9.08
CA MET A 156 23.16 14.62 7.86
C MET A 156 22.83 16.12 7.78
N THR A 157 21.86 16.64 8.54
CA THR A 157 21.57 18.07 8.60
C THR A 157 22.72 18.85 9.23
N LYS A 158 23.01 20.03 8.70
CA LYS A 158 24.03 20.97 9.18
C LYS A 158 23.41 22.19 9.86
N THR A 159 22.20 22.60 9.45
CA THR A 159 21.49 23.74 10.01
C THR A 159 20.61 23.36 11.18
N ASN A 160 20.43 22.09 11.47
CA ASN A 160 19.44 21.55 12.41
C ASN A 160 17.98 21.88 12.02
N ILE A 161 17.71 22.20 10.75
CA ILE A 161 16.39 22.48 10.23
C ILE A 161 16.11 21.52 9.07
N VAL A 162 15.17 20.60 9.30
CA VAL A 162 14.67 19.69 8.27
C VAL A 162 13.27 20.13 7.85
N GLY A 163 13.07 20.42 6.56
CA GLY A 163 11.78 20.74 6.00
C GLY A 163 10.97 19.48 5.73
N TYR A 164 9.66 19.54 5.97
CA TYR A 164 8.75 18.44 5.73
C TYR A 164 7.52 18.94 4.96
N VAL A 165 7.39 18.52 3.69
CA VAL A 165 6.22 18.83 2.86
C VAL A 165 5.15 17.76 3.13
N ALA A 166 3.95 18.19 3.53
CA ALA A 166 2.89 17.28 3.98
C ALA A 166 1.57 17.54 3.26
N ALA A 167 0.81 16.48 2.99
CA ALA A 167 -0.46 16.53 2.27
C ALA A 167 -1.61 17.06 3.16
N PHE A 168 -2.22 16.22 3.94
CA PHE A 168 -3.37 16.56 4.79
C PHE A 168 -3.09 16.25 6.27
N PRO A 169 -3.64 17.06 7.21
CA PRO A 169 -3.45 16.85 8.66
C PRO A 169 -4.36 15.73 9.18
N ILE A 170 -4.18 14.52 8.67
CA ILE A 170 -4.86 13.31 9.13
C ILE A 170 -3.93 12.46 10.01
N PRO A 171 -4.46 11.56 10.86
CA PRO A 171 -3.65 10.76 11.79
C PRO A 171 -2.49 9.99 11.13
N GLU A 172 -2.68 9.50 9.93
CA GLU A 172 -1.66 8.80 9.14
C GLU A 172 -0.43 9.69 8.89
N VAL A 173 -0.67 10.90 8.38
CA VAL A 173 0.39 11.86 8.03
C VAL A 173 1.06 12.40 9.29
N ILE A 174 0.27 12.78 10.30
CA ILE A 174 0.77 13.26 11.59
C ILE A 174 1.66 12.22 12.26
N ARG A 175 1.25 10.96 12.28
CA ARG A 175 2.04 9.84 12.81
C ARG A 175 3.36 9.65 12.07
N GLY A 176 3.34 9.79 10.74
CA GLY A 176 4.55 9.72 9.91
C GLY A 176 5.54 10.84 10.22
N ILE A 177 5.06 12.09 10.35
CA ILE A 177 5.86 13.26 10.72
C ILE A 177 6.45 13.07 12.12
N ASN A 178 5.64 12.65 13.10
CA ASN A 178 6.09 12.42 14.45
C ASN A 178 7.17 11.35 14.55
N ALA A 179 6.98 10.23 13.86
CA ALA A 179 7.99 9.17 13.81
C ALA A 179 9.30 9.64 13.19
N PHE A 180 9.23 10.40 12.10
CA PHE A 180 10.39 11.00 11.48
C PHE A 180 11.11 11.97 12.42
N ALA A 181 10.39 12.86 13.07
CA ALA A 181 10.94 13.80 14.03
C ALA A 181 11.58 13.12 15.25
N LEU A 182 10.96 12.06 15.77
CA LEU A 182 11.55 11.23 16.83
C LEU A 182 12.87 10.59 16.35
N GLY A 183 12.93 10.12 15.11
CA GLY A 183 14.16 9.62 14.50
C GLY A 183 15.24 10.67 14.37
N VAL A 184 14.91 11.86 13.85
CA VAL A 184 15.83 13.02 13.75
C VAL A 184 16.40 13.37 15.14
N ARG A 185 15.54 13.54 16.14
CA ARG A 185 15.91 13.99 17.47
C ARG A 185 16.60 12.92 18.32
N SER A 186 16.44 11.66 18.00
CA SER A 186 17.15 10.56 18.69
C SER A 186 18.68 10.66 18.52
N VAL A 187 19.14 11.31 17.46
CA VAL A 187 20.58 11.49 17.13
C VAL A 187 21.02 12.95 17.10
N ASN A 188 20.06 13.87 17.03
CA ASN A 188 20.30 15.32 17.03
C ASN A 188 19.18 16.05 17.81
N PRO A 189 19.26 16.12 19.14
CA PRO A 189 18.20 16.71 19.98
C PRO A 189 17.87 18.18 19.67
N ASN A 190 18.79 18.92 19.07
CA ASN A 190 18.62 20.32 18.69
C ASN A 190 17.92 20.53 17.36
N ALA A 191 17.76 19.47 16.57
CA ALA A 191 17.14 19.58 15.25
C ALA A 191 15.61 19.77 15.36
N GLN A 192 15.08 20.52 14.40
CA GLN A 192 13.66 20.82 14.22
C GLN A 192 13.18 20.26 12.91
N VAL A 193 11.95 19.73 12.89
CA VAL A 193 11.23 19.33 11.67
C VAL A 193 10.15 20.38 11.41
N ARG A 194 10.31 21.20 10.35
CA ARG A 194 9.36 22.27 9.98
C ARG A 194 8.39 21.75 8.95
N VAL A 195 7.09 21.83 9.22
CA VAL A 195 6.02 21.28 8.38
C VAL A 195 5.31 22.37 7.60
N VAL A 196 5.12 22.15 6.30
CA VAL A 196 4.24 22.94 5.42
C VAL A 196 3.21 22.01 4.81
N TRP A 197 1.91 22.36 4.96
CA TRP A 197 0.78 21.62 4.42
C TRP A 197 0.42 22.12 3.02
N THR A 198 0.29 21.21 2.05
CA THR A 198 -0.16 21.50 0.69
C THR A 198 -1.67 21.39 0.54
N ASN A 199 -2.34 20.63 1.41
CA ASN A 199 -3.76 20.28 1.34
C ASN A 199 -4.14 19.59 0.01
N THR A 200 -3.25 18.78 -0.51
CA THR A 200 -3.45 17.91 -1.67
C THR A 200 -2.59 16.67 -1.55
N TRP A 201 -3.00 15.53 -2.14
CA TRP A 201 -2.18 14.34 -2.27
C TRP A 201 -1.16 14.50 -3.39
N PHE A 202 -1.62 14.98 -4.55
CA PHE A 202 -0.84 15.12 -5.77
C PHE A 202 -1.03 16.52 -6.36
N ASP A 203 -0.01 17.36 -6.29
CA ASP A 203 0.08 18.64 -6.97
C ASP A 203 1.56 19.04 -7.07
N PRO A 204 2.24 18.69 -8.19
CA PRO A 204 3.69 18.91 -8.34
C PRO A 204 4.11 20.37 -8.12
N VAL A 205 3.23 21.32 -8.46
CA VAL A 205 3.53 22.76 -8.30
C VAL A 205 3.51 23.15 -6.82
N LYS A 206 2.43 22.80 -6.09
CA LYS A 206 2.34 23.11 -4.66
C LYS A 206 3.38 22.38 -3.83
N GLU A 207 3.68 21.13 -4.18
CA GLU A 207 4.71 20.34 -3.51
C GLU A 207 6.09 21.00 -3.62
N ARG A 208 6.43 21.46 -4.84
CA ARG A 208 7.65 22.21 -5.11
C ARG A 208 7.68 23.55 -4.38
N GLU A 209 6.62 24.34 -4.44
CA GLU A 209 6.52 25.64 -3.75
C GLU A 209 6.69 25.48 -2.24
N ALA A 210 6.05 24.48 -1.63
CA ALA A 210 6.20 24.16 -0.21
C ALA A 210 7.64 23.81 0.15
N ALA A 211 8.32 23.00 -0.68
CA ALA A 211 9.72 22.65 -0.47
C ALA A 211 10.62 23.89 -0.60
N VAL A 212 10.40 24.74 -1.61
CA VAL A 212 11.16 25.99 -1.79
C VAL A 212 10.98 26.91 -0.58
N ALA A 213 9.75 27.09 -0.08
CA ALA A 213 9.50 27.91 1.09
C ALA A 213 10.24 27.38 2.35
N LEU A 214 10.31 26.06 2.54
CA LEU A 214 11.07 25.46 3.64
C LEU A 214 12.58 25.67 3.49
N LEU A 215 13.11 25.55 2.27
CA LEU A 215 14.52 25.80 1.96
C LEU A 215 14.88 27.28 2.17
N ASP A 216 14.01 28.22 1.75
CA ASP A 216 14.19 29.66 2.00
C ASP A 216 14.14 30.00 3.49
N ALA A 217 13.39 29.22 4.29
CA ALA A 217 13.33 29.33 5.73
C ALA A 217 14.52 28.68 6.45
N GLY A 218 15.56 28.24 5.72
CA GLY A 218 16.82 27.75 6.26
C GLY A 218 16.90 26.23 6.43
N ALA A 219 15.95 25.46 5.92
CA ALA A 219 16.07 24.00 5.88
C ALA A 219 17.20 23.62 4.90
N ASP A 220 18.09 22.70 5.32
CA ASP A 220 19.14 22.15 4.47
C ASP A 220 18.87 20.72 4.03
N MET A 221 17.71 20.21 4.40
CA MET A 221 17.20 18.90 4.00
C MET A 221 15.69 18.92 3.87
N ILE A 222 15.15 18.23 2.86
CA ILE A 222 13.71 18.09 2.63
C ILE A 222 13.29 16.63 2.80
N SER A 223 12.22 16.41 3.53
CA SER A 223 11.43 15.18 3.57
C SER A 223 9.98 15.47 3.19
N GLN A 224 9.18 14.45 2.96
CA GLN A 224 7.81 14.64 2.51
C GLN A 224 6.85 13.52 2.94
N HIS A 225 5.56 13.85 2.86
CA HIS A 225 4.43 12.93 2.73
C HIS A 225 3.55 13.43 1.59
N GLN A 226 4.02 13.22 0.38
CA GLN A 226 3.47 13.67 -0.89
C GLN A 226 3.75 12.63 -1.96
N ASP A 227 3.04 12.71 -3.07
CA ASP A 227 3.04 11.68 -4.10
C ASP A 227 4.10 11.91 -5.20
N THR A 228 4.75 13.10 -5.28
CA THR A 228 5.71 13.37 -6.35
C THR A 228 7.15 13.51 -5.87
N THR A 229 8.08 13.54 -6.83
CA THR A 229 9.52 13.79 -6.58
C THR A 229 9.88 15.28 -6.55
N GLU A 230 8.92 16.19 -6.67
CA GLU A 230 9.21 17.63 -6.80
C GLU A 230 9.90 18.25 -5.57
N PRO A 231 9.54 17.87 -4.33
CA PRO A 231 10.29 18.34 -3.16
C PRO A 231 11.78 17.95 -3.18
N GLN A 232 12.11 16.72 -3.61
CA GLN A 232 13.49 16.25 -3.72
C GLN A 232 14.25 16.94 -4.86
N LYS A 233 13.58 17.22 -5.98
CA LYS A 233 14.17 17.98 -7.09
C LYS A 233 14.48 19.41 -6.66
N ALA A 234 13.56 20.08 -5.93
CA ALA A 234 13.79 21.42 -5.40
C ALA A 234 15.03 21.48 -4.47
N ALA A 235 15.21 20.48 -3.59
CA ALA A 235 16.39 20.38 -2.76
C ALA A 235 17.67 20.15 -3.58
N LYS A 236 17.62 19.24 -4.56
CA LYS A 236 18.74 18.92 -5.45
C LYS A 236 19.23 20.14 -6.24
N GLU A 237 18.33 20.95 -6.78
CA GLU A 237 18.66 22.16 -7.54
C GLU A 237 19.45 23.20 -6.71
N ARG A 238 19.27 23.17 -5.39
CA ARG A 238 20.06 23.99 -4.44
C ARG A 238 21.31 23.27 -3.90
N GLY A 239 21.65 22.09 -4.45
CA GLY A 239 22.79 21.30 -3.98
C GLY A 239 22.58 20.66 -2.61
N LEU A 240 21.33 20.59 -2.12
CA LEU A 240 20.96 20.07 -0.82
C LEU A 240 20.48 18.62 -0.91
N MET A 241 20.38 17.96 0.24
CA MET A 241 19.96 16.57 0.37
C MET A 241 18.48 16.45 0.69
N SER A 242 17.94 15.25 0.46
CA SER A 242 16.55 14.94 0.76
C SER A 242 16.34 13.51 1.22
N ILE A 243 15.22 13.26 1.84
CA ILE A 243 14.64 11.95 2.15
C ILE A 243 13.46 11.74 1.20
N GLY A 244 13.43 10.61 0.50
CA GLY A 244 12.32 10.25 -0.39
C GLY A 244 11.13 9.67 0.36
N TYR A 245 10.11 9.24 -0.38
CA TYR A 245 8.93 8.58 0.17
C TYR A 245 8.20 7.76 -0.91
N ASP A 246 7.40 6.80 -0.48
CA ASP A 246 6.62 5.85 -1.26
C ASP A 246 7.45 4.87 -2.08
N SER A 247 8.31 5.38 -2.96
CA SER A 247 9.20 4.62 -3.85
C SER A 247 10.68 4.92 -3.57
N ASP A 248 11.59 4.19 -4.20
CA ASP A 248 13.01 4.57 -4.22
C ASP A 248 13.22 5.79 -5.12
N MET A 249 12.97 6.98 -4.56
CA MET A 249 13.08 8.24 -5.30
C MET A 249 14.49 8.56 -5.78
N ARG A 250 15.53 7.88 -5.25
CA ARG A 250 16.90 7.98 -5.77
C ARG A 250 16.98 7.55 -7.22
N ALA A 251 16.20 6.56 -7.63
CA ALA A 251 16.16 6.10 -9.01
C ALA A 251 15.73 7.21 -10.00
N PHE A 252 14.97 8.19 -9.54
CA PHE A 252 14.42 9.27 -10.38
C PHE A 252 15.14 10.60 -10.21
N VAL A 253 15.63 10.89 -9.00
CA VAL A 253 16.24 12.17 -8.65
C VAL A 253 17.77 12.07 -8.56
N GLY A 254 18.30 10.90 -8.19
CA GLY A 254 19.73 10.66 -8.01
C GLY A 254 20.19 10.75 -6.56
N ASP A 255 21.49 10.75 -6.35
CA ASP A 255 22.14 10.56 -5.04
C ASP A 255 21.95 11.70 -4.03
N SER A 256 21.24 12.78 -4.38
CA SER A 256 20.77 13.78 -3.40
C SER A 256 19.66 13.24 -2.51
N VAL A 257 18.94 12.21 -2.93
CA VAL A 257 18.01 11.44 -2.10
C VAL A 257 18.83 10.43 -1.30
N LEU A 258 18.87 10.59 0.01
CA LEU A 258 19.73 9.77 0.89
C LEU A 258 19.16 8.37 1.10
N VAL A 259 17.86 8.26 1.29
CA VAL A 259 17.09 7.03 1.49
C VAL A 259 15.60 7.34 1.36
N SER A 260 14.79 6.35 1.04
CA SER A 260 13.33 6.48 1.00
C SER A 260 12.67 5.41 1.87
N PRO A 261 11.73 5.75 2.76
CA PRO A 261 10.69 4.83 3.21
C PRO A 261 9.82 4.40 2.03
N VAL A 262 9.67 3.09 1.81
CA VAL A 262 9.10 2.52 0.58
C VAL A 262 8.01 1.51 0.92
N TRP A 263 6.95 1.49 0.14
CA TRP A 263 5.89 0.50 0.17
C TRP A 263 6.24 -0.76 -0.64
N ASN A 264 5.69 -1.90 -0.25
CA ASN A 264 5.75 -3.16 -0.98
C ASN A 264 4.34 -3.77 -1.06
N TRP A 265 3.44 -3.09 -1.76
CA TRP A 265 2.03 -3.47 -1.88
C TRP A 265 1.83 -4.82 -2.54
N GLY A 266 2.73 -5.23 -3.43
CA GLY A 266 2.62 -6.48 -4.16
C GLY A 266 2.51 -7.71 -3.28
N SER A 267 3.22 -7.74 -2.14
CA SER A 267 3.14 -8.85 -1.19
C SER A 267 1.72 -9.01 -0.61
N TYR A 268 1.06 -7.90 -0.29
CA TYR A 268 -0.33 -7.90 0.18
C TYR A 268 -1.29 -8.32 -0.94
N TYR A 269 -1.16 -7.76 -2.13
CA TYR A 269 -2.05 -8.08 -3.25
C TYR A 269 -2.00 -9.55 -3.64
N VAL A 270 -0.79 -10.12 -3.72
CA VAL A 270 -0.58 -11.52 -4.02
C VAL A 270 -1.23 -12.41 -2.95
N SER A 271 -1.00 -12.13 -1.67
CA SER A 271 -1.57 -12.92 -0.57
C SER A 271 -3.09 -12.84 -0.53
N THR A 272 -3.66 -11.65 -0.75
CA THR A 272 -5.11 -11.41 -0.75
C THR A 272 -5.79 -12.13 -1.92
N VAL A 273 -5.28 -11.96 -3.15
CA VAL A 273 -5.85 -12.63 -4.32
C VAL A 273 -5.71 -14.14 -4.21
N LYS A 274 -4.58 -14.64 -3.69
CA LYS A 274 -4.43 -16.07 -3.40
C LYS A 274 -5.50 -16.56 -2.41
N ALA A 275 -5.74 -15.86 -1.32
CA ALA A 275 -6.76 -16.22 -0.34
C ALA A 275 -8.17 -16.23 -0.94
N ILE A 276 -8.47 -15.30 -1.86
CA ILE A 276 -9.75 -15.27 -2.59
C ILE A 276 -9.87 -16.49 -3.52
N MET A 277 -8.81 -16.83 -4.26
CA MET A 277 -8.81 -17.99 -5.16
C MET A 277 -8.95 -19.31 -4.40
N ASP A 278 -8.32 -19.42 -3.23
CA ASP A 278 -8.37 -20.59 -2.34
C ASP A 278 -9.67 -20.65 -1.52
N GLY A 279 -10.54 -19.63 -1.55
CA GLY A 279 -11.77 -19.55 -0.76
C GLY A 279 -11.54 -19.37 0.75
N THR A 280 -10.35 -18.92 1.13
CA THR A 280 -9.94 -18.74 2.54
C THR A 280 -9.98 -17.29 3.01
N TRP A 281 -10.26 -16.36 2.10
CA TRP A 281 -10.35 -14.94 2.44
C TRP A 281 -11.40 -14.67 3.51
N LYS A 282 -11.05 -13.81 4.46
CA LYS A 282 -11.93 -13.31 5.52
C LYS A 282 -11.70 -11.83 5.69
N THR A 283 -12.74 -11.09 6.08
CA THR A 283 -12.59 -9.68 6.43
C THR A 283 -11.59 -9.49 7.57
N HIS A 284 -10.74 -8.48 7.43
CA HIS A 284 -9.69 -8.16 8.39
C HIS A 284 -9.29 -6.69 8.31
N GLN A 285 -8.52 -6.25 9.30
CA GLN A 285 -7.79 -5.00 9.27
C GLN A 285 -6.29 -5.33 9.33
N TYR A 286 -5.62 -5.22 8.17
CA TYR A 286 -4.20 -5.51 8.08
C TYR A 286 -3.38 -4.25 8.34
N TRP A 287 -2.43 -4.30 9.27
CA TRP A 287 -1.48 -3.24 9.54
C TRP A 287 -0.09 -3.83 9.82
N GLY A 288 0.57 -4.25 8.74
CA GLY A 288 1.89 -4.89 8.79
C GLY A 288 3.03 -3.87 8.93
N GLY A 289 4.19 -4.31 9.39
CA GLY A 289 5.38 -3.49 9.58
C GLY A 289 6.58 -3.95 8.75
N LEU A 290 7.76 -3.52 9.16
CA LEU A 290 9.04 -3.98 8.59
C LEU A 290 9.18 -5.50 8.62
N LYS A 291 8.72 -6.14 9.70
CA LYS A 291 8.77 -7.60 9.86
C LYS A 291 7.92 -8.33 8.82
N ASP A 292 6.80 -7.73 8.42
CA ASP A 292 5.87 -8.29 7.44
C ASP A 292 6.28 -7.98 6.00
N GLY A 293 7.29 -7.11 5.83
CA GLY A 293 7.82 -6.73 4.53
C GLY A 293 6.94 -5.82 3.68
N ILE A 294 5.82 -5.29 4.23
CA ILE A 294 4.93 -4.35 3.53
C ILE A 294 5.52 -2.94 3.45
N VAL A 295 6.42 -2.61 4.36
CA VAL A 295 7.20 -1.37 4.39
C VAL A 295 8.68 -1.69 4.54
N LYS A 296 9.55 -0.87 3.95
CA LYS A 296 11.00 -1.02 4.02
C LYS A 296 11.70 0.33 3.83
N LEU A 297 13.01 0.37 4.02
CA LEU A 297 13.87 1.41 3.46
C LEU A 297 14.37 1.00 2.07
N SER A 298 14.54 1.96 1.17
CA SER A 298 15.32 1.78 -0.06
C SER A 298 16.82 1.58 0.27
N ASP A 299 17.62 1.29 -0.74
CA ASP A 299 19.06 1.35 -0.61
C ASP A 299 19.53 2.78 -0.29
N PHE A 300 20.58 2.88 0.52
CA PHE A 300 21.17 4.17 0.86
C PHE A 300 21.92 4.79 -0.33
N SER A 301 21.85 6.10 -0.45
CA SER A 301 22.77 6.87 -1.29
C SER A 301 24.23 6.61 -0.87
N PRO A 302 25.20 6.61 -1.83
CA PRO A 302 26.62 6.58 -1.51
C PRO A 302 27.07 7.72 -0.60
N LYS A 303 26.30 8.81 -0.53
CA LYS A 303 26.57 9.97 0.32
C LYS A 303 26.28 9.74 1.80
N VAL A 304 25.56 8.67 2.17
CA VAL A 304 25.30 8.31 3.56
C VAL A 304 26.55 7.60 4.13
N PRO A 305 27.17 8.12 5.20
CA PRO A 305 28.34 7.50 5.83
C PRO A 305 28.03 6.11 6.40
N GLN A 306 29.05 5.26 6.50
CA GLN A 306 28.87 3.88 6.94
C GLN A 306 28.39 3.79 8.39
N ASP A 307 28.90 4.63 9.28
CA ASP A 307 28.48 4.69 10.69
C ASP A 307 27.00 5.05 10.84
N VAL A 308 26.44 5.89 9.95
CA VAL A 308 25.00 6.20 9.90
C VAL A 308 24.20 4.99 9.43
N LYS A 309 24.69 4.29 8.40
CA LYS A 309 24.04 3.05 7.92
C LYS A 309 24.02 1.98 9.01
N ASP A 310 25.12 1.82 9.74
CA ASP A 310 25.25 0.85 10.83
C ASP A 310 24.30 1.18 11.98
N LEU A 311 24.15 2.47 12.32
CA LEU A 311 23.20 2.94 13.33
C LEU A 311 21.75 2.63 12.95
N VAL A 312 21.39 2.90 11.69
CA VAL A 312 20.04 2.58 11.16
C VAL A 312 19.80 1.08 11.18
N ALA A 313 20.76 0.28 10.73
CA ALA A 313 20.67 -1.18 10.71
C ALA A 313 20.49 -1.76 12.12
N ALA A 314 21.22 -1.25 13.12
CA ALA A 314 21.06 -1.66 14.50
C ALA A 314 19.64 -1.38 15.01
N LYS A 315 19.11 -0.18 14.77
CA LYS A 315 17.76 0.20 15.19
C LYS A 315 16.68 -0.59 14.44
N GLN A 316 16.85 -0.82 13.15
CA GLN A 316 15.97 -1.67 12.36
C GLN A 316 15.91 -3.10 12.92
N LYS A 317 17.05 -3.66 13.33
CA LYS A 317 17.13 -4.99 13.95
C LYS A 317 16.30 -5.07 15.24
N GLU A 318 16.32 -4.04 16.08
CA GLU A 318 15.49 -3.98 17.29
C GLU A 318 13.98 -4.02 16.93
N MET A 319 13.56 -3.27 15.90
CA MET A 319 12.17 -3.30 15.41
C MET A 319 11.78 -4.67 14.84
N LEU A 320 12.64 -5.28 14.04
CA LEU A 320 12.38 -6.61 13.45
C LEU A 320 12.26 -7.71 14.52
N ASN A 321 13.05 -7.62 15.58
CA ASN A 321 12.99 -8.54 16.71
C ASN A 321 11.84 -8.25 17.67
N GLY A 322 11.14 -7.11 17.52
CA GLY A 322 10.04 -6.68 18.39
C GLY A 322 10.49 -6.24 19.78
N THR A 323 11.78 -6.00 19.98
CA THR A 323 12.34 -5.52 21.26
C THR A 323 12.17 -4.03 21.48
N TRP A 324 11.91 -3.29 20.40
CA TRP A 324 11.67 -1.85 20.43
C TRP A 324 10.74 -1.43 19.27
N ASP A 325 9.97 -0.36 19.50
CA ASP A 325 9.15 0.29 18.46
C ASP A 325 9.18 1.81 18.67
N VAL A 326 8.75 2.58 17.65
CA VAL A 326 8.95 4.03 17.54
C VAL A 326 8.25 4.80 18.67
N PHE A 327 6.98 4.48 18.95
CA PHE A 327 6.18 5.21 19.93
C PHE A 327 6.29 4.59 21.32
N HIS A 328 7.55 4.46 21.77
CA HIS A 328 7.92 4.02 23.12
C HIS A 328 8.43 5.23 23.92
N GLY A 329 7.89 5.40 25.12
CA GLY A 329 8.14 6.57 25.96
C GLY A 329 9.55 6.64 26.59
N PRO A 330 9.93 7.81 27.08
CA PRO A 330 9.08 9.01 27.21
C PRO A 330 8.92 9.79 25.89
N ILE A 331 7.70 10.20 25.57
CA ILE A 331 7.43 11.08 24.42
C ILE A 331 6.61 12.28 24.93
N LYS A 332 7.01 13.49 24.53
CA LYS A 332 6.30 14.75 24.82
C LYS A 332 5.70 15.31 23.54
N ASP A 333 4.57 15.99 23.66
CA ASP A 333 4.01 16.81 22.59
C ASP A 333 4.71 18.19 22.49
N GLN A 334 4.30 19.01 21.53
CA GLN A 334 4.82 20.38 21.33
C GLN A 334 4.67 21.30 22.54
N SER A 335 3.72 21.03 23.46
CA SER A 335 3.51 21.81 24.67
C SER A 335 4.41 21.37 25.82
N GLY A 336 5.16 20.28 25.66
CA GLY A 336 5.97 19.66 26.68
C GLY A 336 5.20 18.68 27.58
N LYS A 337 3.91 18.42 27.29
CA LYS A 337 3.10 17.43 27.97
C LYS A 337 3.55 16.03 27.59
N GLU A 338 3.81 15.17 28.56
CA GLU A 338 4.12 13.76 28.33
C GLU A 338 2.87 13.03 27.81
N VAL A 339 2.98 12.48 26.60
CA VAL A 339 1.91 11.73 25.91
C VAL A 339 2.16 10.23 25.90
N VAL A 340 3.41 9.81 26.07
CA VAL A 340 3.79 8.43 26.36
C VAL A 340 4.77 8.45 27.53
N PRO A 341 4.43 7.87 28.69
CA PRO A 341 5.29 7.89 29.85
C PRO A 341 6.53 7.00 29.68
N THR A 342 7.54 7.24 30.50
CA THR A 342 8.77 6.41 30.54
C THR A 342 8.40 4.93 30.71
N GLY A 343 8.93 4.07 29.83
CA GLY A 343 8.63 2.63 29.80
C GLY A 343 7.25 2.29 29.23
N GLY A 344 6.42 3.29 28.89
CA GLY A 344 5.14 3.09 28.22
C GLY A 344 5.29 2.84 26.71
N LYS A 345 4.24 2.32 26.11
CA LYS A 345 4.11 2.13 24.67
C LYS A 345 2.75 2.61 24.21
N MET A 346 2.70 3.35 23.11
CA MET A 346 1.45 3.80 22.52
C MET A 346 0.67 2.62 21.93
N SER A 347 -0.63 2.58 22.15
CA SER A 347 -1.50 1.57 21.55
C SER A 347 -1.74 1.85 20.06
N ASP A 348 -2.12 0.80 19.31
CA ASP A 348 -2.52 0.96 17.91
C ASP A 348 -3.70 1.94 17.76
N ALA A 349 -4.65 1.92 18.69
CA ALA A 349 -5.78 2.84 18.70
C ALA A 349 -5.34 4.30 18.87
N ASP A 350 -4.40 4.58 19.78
CA ASP A 350 -3.86 5.93 19.96
C ASP A 350 -3.08 6.40 18.73
N MET A 351 -2.30 5.52 18.14
CA MET A 351 -1.57 5.81 16.90
C MET A 351 -2.50 6.11 15.72
N LEU A 352 -3.62 5.39 15.61
CA LEU A 352 -4.62 5.59 14.54
C LEU A 352 -5.46 6.86 14.73
N ASN A 353 -5.49 7.42 15.97
CA ASN A 353 -6.20 8.64 16.30
C ASN A 353 -5.26 9.83 16.59
N MET A 354 -3.99 9.73 16.22
CA MET A 354 -2.99 10.75 16.52
C MET A 354 -3.32 12.09 15.85
N SER A 355 -3.44 13.16 16.65
CA SER A 355 -3.87 14.50 16.20
C SER A 355 -2.99 15.64 16.73
N TYR A 356 -1.81 15.33 17.23
CA TYR A 356 -0.85 16.29 17.79
C TYR A 356 0.56 16.01 17.24
N PHE A 357 1.41 17.03 17.29
CA PHE A 357 2.82 16.86 16.98
C PHE A 357 3.64 16.64 18.26
N VAL A 358 4.70 15.83 18.11
CA VAL A 358 5.70 15.64 19.17
C VAL A 358 6.64 16.84 19.27
N GLU A 359 7.34 16.95 20.40
CA GLU A 359 8.39 17.93 20.63
C GLU A 359 9.42 17.93 19.48
N GLY A 360 9.83 19.14 19.04
CA GLY A 360 10.78 19.34 17.93
C GLY A 360 10.13 19.44 16.55
N VAL A 361 8.84 19.18 16.41
CA VAL A 361 8.10 19.50 15.18
C VAL A 361 7.59 20.96 15.28
N ILE A 362 7.82 21.74 14.23
CA ILE A 362 7.37 23.13 14.11
C ILE A 362 6.26 23.21 13.05
N GLY A 363 5.10 23.69 13.46
CA GLY A 363 3.88 23.78 12.65
C GLY A 363 2.64 23.46 13.48
N LYS A 364 1.48 23.34 12.84
CA LYS A 364 0.22 22.94 13.48
C LYS A 364 -0.17 21.56 12.95
N ALA A 365 -0.58 20.66 13.84
CA ALA A 365 -1.03 19.31 13.50
C ALA A 365 -2.45 19.27 12.85
N GLY A 366 -3.09 20.41 12.67
CA GLY A 366 -4.43 20.60 12.13
C GLY A 366 -4.92 22.03 12.40
N LYS A 367 -6.18 22.28 12.06
CA LYS A 367 -6.83 23.58 12.32
C LYS A 367 -7.04 23.80 13.81
#